data_79068d87fd7eea55d30f555315aa8391
#
_entry.id   79068d87fd7eea55d30f555315aa8391
#
_cell.length_a   1.000
_cell.length_b   1.000
_cell.length_c   1.000
_cell.angle_alpha   90.00
_cell.angle_beta   90.00
_cell.angle_gamma   90.00
#
_symmetry.space_group_name_H-M   'P 1'
#
loop_
_entity.id
_entity.type
_entity.pdbx_description
1 polymer ?
#
loop_
_entity_poly.entity_id
_entity_poly.type
_entity_poly.pdbx_seq_one_letter_code
_entity_poly.pdbx_strand_id
1 'polypeptide(L)'
;MNEPSLNDYIPMLNAMGYQAYSFDVSAIKGRNVTFNVREFVKGKEVDGSPRLLFPYIFEAKGDKLVYGFLPSENDSTALCYFNWENTLRSASSLKLRQIYWESEDKYVYSYVSKPFELTMSLEKDTFIPLVCYCSFWYDAEDKVTRCCGENFIKPDLSSDILKNVPHYYVLGIKFY
;
A
#
# COMPACT_ATOMS: atom_id res chain seq x y z
N MET A 1 -15.73 -3.00 -36.02
CA MET A 1 -15.57 -3.10 -34.56
C MET A 1 -14.30 -2.36 -34.22
N ASN A 2 -14.36 -1.35 -33.35
CA ASN A 2 -13.16 -0.59 -32.94
C ASN A 2 -12.49 -1.29 -31.77
N GLU A 3 -11.16 -1.25 -31.71
CA GLU A 3 -10.42 -1.74 -30.53
C GLU A 3 -10.67 -0.80 -29.34
N PRO A 4 -10.87 -1.36 -28.11
CA PRO A 4 -11.03 -0.53 -26.92
C PRO A 4 -9.76 0.28 -26.62
N SER A 5 -9.94 1.52 -26.23
CA SER A 5 -8.88 2.40 -25.74
C SER A 5 -8.60 2.17 -24.26
N LEU A 6 -7.50 2.68 -23.74
CA LEU A 6 -7.22 2.63 -22.29
C LEU A 6 -8.36 3.24 -21.45
N ASN A 7 -9.01 4.30 -21.93
CA ASN A 7 -10.09 4.95 -21.20
C ASN A 7 -11.34 4.08 -21.04
N ASP A 8 -11.52 3.10 -21.92
CA ASP A 8 -12.66 2.18 -21.85
C ASP A 8 -12.49 1.14 -20.70
N TYR A 9 -11.25 0.91 -20.24
CA TYR A 9 -10.96 -0.01 -19.15
C TYR A 9 -11.00 0.66 -17.76
N ILE A 10 -10.85 1.98 -17.65
CA ILE A 10 -10.82 2.70 -16.35
C ILE A 10 -12.08 2.46 -15.52
N PRO A 11 -13.31 2.55 -16.07
CA PRO A 11 -14.51 2.28 -15.28
C PRO A 11 -14.57 0.85 -14.74
N MET A 12 -14.09 -0.12 -15.52
CA MET A 12 -14.04 -1.53 -15.11
C MET A 12 -13.03 -1.74 -13.98
N LEU A 13 -11.83 -1.16 -14.08
CA LEU A 13 -10.82 -1.22 -13.02
C LEU A 13 -11.33 -0.58 -11.73
N ASN A 14 -12.01 0.56 -11.82
CA ASN A 14 -12.62 1.21 -10.67
C ASN A 14 -13.71 0.34 -10.03
N ALA A 15 -14.56 -0.30 -10.85
CA ALA A 15 -15.59 -1.21 -10.35
C ALA A 15 -15.01 -2.45 -9.66
N MET A 16 -13.80 -2.89 -10.05
CA MET A 16 -13.05 -3.96 -9.39
C MET A 16 -12.32 -3.49 -8.12
N GLY A 17 -12.43 -2.23 -7.73
CA GLY A 17 -11.74 -1.67 -6.56
C GLY A 17 -10.26 -1.40 -6.77
N TYR A 18 -9.80 -1.28 -8.03
CA TYR A 18 -8.41 -0.95 -8.33
C TYR A 18 -8.05 0.45 -7.81
N GLN A 19 -6.93 0.54 -7.11
CA GLN A 19 -6.36 1.78 -6.59
C GLN A 19 -4.89 1.86 -7.00
N ALA A 20 -4.44 3.03 -7.45
CA ALA A 20 -3.05 3.20 -7.85
C ALA A 20 -2.51 4.59 -7.51
N TYR A 21 -1.21 4.65 -7.24
CA TYR A 21 -0.45 5.85 -6.94
C TYR A 21 0.82 5.89 -7.77
N SER A 22 1.16 7.09 -8.22
CA SER A 22 2.36 7.35 -8.99
C SER A 22 3.28 8.28 -8.21
N PHE A 23 4.56 7.90 -8.12
CA PHE A 23 5.60 8.61 -7.40
C PHE A 23 6.71 9.03 -8.34
N ASP A 24 7.17 10.28 -8.22
CA ASP A 24 8.43 10.73 -8.82
C ASP A 24 9.59 10.17 -8.00
N VAL A 25 10.42 9.37 -8.63
CA VAL A 25 11.60 8.72 -8.02
C VAL A 25 12.90 9.13 -8.73
N SER A 26 12.88 10.23 -9.48
CA SER A 26 14.02 10.75 -10.23
C SER A 26 15.24 11.02 -9.35
N ALA A 27 15.02 11.46 -8.10
CA ALA A 27 16.08 11.78 -7.15
C ALA A 27 16.94 10.56 -6.73
N ILE A 28 16.46 9.33 -6.96
CA ILE A 28 17.20 8.08 -6.64
C ILE A 28 17.56 7.27 -7.87
N LYS A 29 17.45 7.86 -9.06
CA LYS A 29 17.86 7.24 -10.31
C LYS A 29 19.33 6.84 -10.29
N GLY A 30 19.65 5.65 -10.80
CA GLY A 30 21.00 5.08 -10.77
C GLY A 30 21.40 4.46 -9.41
N ARG A 31 20.50 4.48 -8.41
CA ARG A 31 20.74 3.82 -7.12
C ARG A 31 20.25 2.39 -7.14
N ASN A 32 20.87 1.56 -6.30
CA ASN A 32 20.34 0.23 -6.01
C ASN A 32 19.14 0.35 -5.06
N VAL A 33 18.05 -0.34 -5.36
CA VAL A 33 16.80 -0.26 -4.60
C VAL A 33 16.23 -1.64 -4.30
N THR A 34 15.50 -1.72 -3.18
CA THR A 34 14.65 -2.86 -2.82
C THR A 34 13.23 -2.39 -2.55
N PHE A 35 12.26 -3.25 -2.84
CA PHE A 35 10.88 -3.09 -2.38
C PHE A 35 10.70 -3.78 -1.04
N ASN A 36 10.16 -3.06 -0.08
CA ASN A 36 9.97 -3.57 1.27
C ASN A 36 8.52 -3.36 1.72
N VAL A 37 8.08 -4.24 2.60
CA VAL A 37 6.78 -4.17 3.26
C VAL A 37 6.95 -4.36 4.76
N ARG A 38 6.29 -3.52 5.54
CA ARG A 38 6.12 -3.62 6.99
C ARG A 38 4.67 -3.97 7.26
N GLU A 39 4.42 -4.86 8.20
CA GLU A 39 3.08 -5.31 8.58
C GLU A 39 2.81 -4.94 10.04
N PHE A 40 1.60 -4.44 10.30
CA PHE A 40 1.19 -3.99 11.63
C PHE A 40 -0.16 -4.61 11.99
N VAL A 41 -0.24 -5.10 13.23
CA VAL A 41 -1.46 -5.63 13.85
C VAL A 41 -1.71 -4.85 15.14
N LYS A 42 -2.86 -4.20 15.24
CA LYS A 42 -3.24 -3.37 16.40
C LYS A 42 -2.12 -2.40 16.81
N GLY A 43 -1.57 -1.70 15.82
CA GLY A 43 -0.50 -0.71 15.99
C GLY A 43 0.90 -1.28 16.29
N LYS A 44 1.05 -2.60 16.42
CA LYS A 44 2.35 -3.24 16.65
C LYS A 44 2.89 -3.84 15.36
N GLU A 45 4.16 -3.57 15.08
CA GLU A 45 4.84 -4.19 13.95
C GLU A 45 5.00 -5.70 14.18
N VAL A 46 4.69 -6.48 13.15
CA VAL A 46 4.77 -7.96 13.20
C VAL A 46 6.23 -8.39 13.10
N ASP A 47 6.62 -9.40 13.86
CA ASP A 47 7.96 -9.99 13.83
C ASP A 47 8.35 -10.42 12.40
N GLY A 48 9.62 -10.20 12.05
CA GLY A 48 10.13 -10.43 10.70
C GLY A 48 9.84 -9.31 9.70
N SER A 49 9.26 -8.21 10.16
CA SER A 49 9.12 -6.96 9.40
C SER A 49 10.32 -6.02 9.69
N PRO A 50 10.79 -5.19 8.75
CA PRO A 50 10.40 -5.20 7.33
C PRO A 50 10.89 -6.44 6.58
N ARG A 51 10.09 -6.90 5.63
CA ARG A 51 10.48 -7.97 4.71
C ARG A 51 10.56 -7.45 3.28
N LEU A 52 11.31 -8.15 2.44
CA LEU A 52 11.34 -7.84 1.01
C LEU A 52 10.00 -8.22 0.38
N LEU A 53 9.37 -7.26 -0.30
CA LEU A 53 8.20 -7.52 -1.14
C LEU A 53 8.62 -8.26 -2.43
N PHE A 54 9.84 -7.99 -2.86
CA PHE A 54 10.48 -8.61 -4.01
C PHE A 54 11.93 -8.99 -3.66
N PRO A 55 12.40 -10.22 -3.94
CA PRO A 55 13.64 -10.76 -3.36
C PRO A 55 14.94 -10.27 -4.02
N TYR A 56 14.86 -9.27 -4.91
CA TYR A 56 16.02 -8.78 -5.65
C TYR A 56 16.30 -7.31 -5.39
N ILE A 57 17.60 -6.98 -5.47
CA ILE A 57 18.09 -5.61 -5.55
C ILE A 57 18.25 -5.28 -7.05
N PHE A 58 17.84 -4.10 -7.46
CA PHE A 58 17.99 -3.65 -8.85
C PHE A 58 18.34 -2.16 -8.90
N GLU A 59 18.93 -1.74 -10.01
CA GLU A 59 19.26 -0.35 -10.28
C GLU A 59 18.01 0.39 -10.78
N ALA A 60 17.66 1.51 -10.15
CA ALA A 60 16.55 2.37 -10.56
C ALA A 60 16.92 3.13 -11.85
N LYS A 61 16.26 2.81 -12.98
CA LYS A 61 16.58 3.41 -14.30
C LYS A 61 15.59 4.47 -14.74
N GLY A 62 14.32 4.36 -14.30
CA GLY A 62 13.26 5.28 -14.64
C GLY A 62 12.98 6.30 -13.53
N ASP A 63 12.21 7.30 -13.87
CA ASP A 63 11.88 8.42 -13.00
C ASP A 63 10.51 8.26 -12.32
N LYS A 64 9.75 7.22 -12.69
CA LYS A 64 8.39 6.98 -12.23
C LYS A 64 8.22 5.60 -11.64
N LEU A 65 7.63 5.55 -10.43
CA LEU A 65 7.18 4.33 -9.78
C LEU A 65 5.67 4.37 -9.58
N VAL A 66 4.99 3.29 -9.96
CA VAL A 66 3.56 3.10 -9.71
C VAL A 66 3.36 1.93 -8.78
N TYR A 67 2.59 2.14 -7.71
CA TYR A 67 1.97 1.09 -6.92
C TYR A 67 0.49 0.99 -7.26
N GLY A 68 0.00 -0.23 -7.48
CA GLY A 68 -1.40 -0.52 -7.69
C GLY A 68 -1.88 -1.66 -6.79
N PHE A 69 -3.13 -1.60 -6.39
CA PHE A 69 -3.77 -2.61 -5.54
C PHE A 69 -5.07 -3.06 -6.20
N LEU A 70 -5.28 -4.36 -6.23
CA LEU A 70 -6.50 -4.98 -6.69
C LEU A 70 -6.94 -6.02 -5.66
N PRO A 71 -8.08 -5.83 -4.98
CA PRO A 71 -8.66 -6.86 -4.13
C PRO A 71 -8.90 -8.14 -4.92
N SER A 72 -8.66 -9.29 -4.31
CA SER A 72 -9.04 -10.57 -4.92
C SER A 72 -10.48 -10.94 -4.55
N GLU A 73 -11.07 -11.85 -5.32
CA GLU A 73 -12.46 -12.30 -5.11
C GLU A 73 -12.68 -12.98 -3.74
N ASN A 74 -11.63 -13.42 -3.07
CA ASN A 74 -11.71 -14.26 -1.87
C ASN A 74 -11.45 -13.53 -0.55
N ASP A 75 -11.50 -12.22 -0.47
CA ASP A 75 -11.31 -11.39 0.72
C ASP A 75 -10.06 -11.70 1.59
N SER A 76 -9.24 -12.66 1.18
CA SER A 76 -8.08 -13.11 1.94
C SER A 76 -6.75 -12.63 1.39
N THR A 77 -6.74 -12.11 0.17
CA THR A 77 -5.55 -11.59 -0.50
C THR A 77 -5.87 -10.34 -1.30
N ALA A 78 -4.85 -9.52 -1.53
CA ALA A 78 -4.88 -8.45 -2.51
C ALA A 78 -3.63 -8.55 -3.38
N LEU A 79 -3.79 -8.28 -4.67
CA LEU A 79 -2.66 -8.14 -5.57
C LEU A 79 -2.07 -6.75 -5.39
N CYS A 80 -0.80 -6.70 -4.98
CA CYS A 80 0.01 -5.49 -5.02
C CYS A 80 0.84 -5.50 -6.30
N TYR A 81 0.53 -4.62 -7.21
CA TYR A 81 1.25 -4.42 -8.45
C TYR A 81 2.21 -3.24 -8.30
N PHE A 82 3.42 -3.37 -8.83
CA PHE A 82 4.35 -2.26 -8.91
C PHE A 82 5.06 -2.26 -10.28
N ASN A 83 5.22 -1.06 -10.78
CA ASN A 83 5.86 -0.78 -12.05
C ASN A 83 6.83 0.38 -11.89
N TRP A 84 8.13 0.07 -11.92
CA TRP A 84 9.17 1.09 -12.01
C TRP A 84 9.57 1.24 -13.46
N GLU A 85 9.33 2.42 -13.99
CA GLU A 85 9.60 2.74 -15.39
C GLU A 85 11.02 2.29 -15.81
N ASN A 86 11.13 1.63 -16.98
CA ASN A 86 12.38 1.11 -17.55
C ASN A 86 13.23 0.21 -16.63
N THR A 87 12.69 -0.21 -15.48
CA THR A 87 13.42 -1.03 -14.50
C THR A 87 12.76 -2.37 -14.27
N LEU A 88 11.60 -2.38 -13.64
CA LEU A 88 10.93 -3.59 -13.20
C LEU A 88 9.42 -3.42 -13.21
N ARG A 89 8.74 -4.45 -13.71
CA ARG A 89 7.29 -4.59 -13.61
C ARG A 89 6.98 -5.93 -12.97
N SER A 90 6.27 -5.94 -11.84
CA SER A 90 5.94 -7.15 -11.12
C SER A 90 4.70 -7.00 -10.25
N ALA A 91 4.27 -8.11 -9.67
CA ALA A 91 3.18 -8.14 -8.70
C ALA A 91 3.47 -9.14 -7.58
N SER A 92 2.92 -8.88 -6.41
CA SER A 92 3.00 -9.74 -5.23
C SER A 92 1.65 -9.80 -4.54
N SER A 93 1.33 -10.92 -3.89
CA SER A 93 0.12 -11.04 -3.09
C SER A 93 0.36 -10.60 -1.65
N LEU A 94 -0.51 -9.75 -1.15
CA LEU A 94 -0.61 -9.39 0.27
C LEU A 94 -1.69 -10.25 0.91
N LYS A 95 -1.35 -10.90 2.01
CA LYS A 95 -2.31 -11.70 2.78
C LYS A 95 -3.16 -10.77 3.65
N LEU A 96 -4.45 -10.74 3.41
CA LEU A 96 -5.38 -9.97 4.22
C LEU A 96 -5.75 -10.78 5.47
N ARG A 97 -5.70 -10.13 6.62
CA ARG A 97 -6.03 -10.74 7.91
C ARG A 97 -7.31 -10.12 8.44
N GLN A 98 -8.28 -10.95 8.82
CA GLN A 98 -9.49 -10.50 9.50
C GLN A 98 -9.18 -10.23 10.97
N ILE A 99 -8.62 -9.07 11.25
CA ILE A 99 -8.28 -8.60 12.60
C ILE A 99 -9.30 -7.54 13.01
N TYR A 100 -9.85 -7.69 14.20
CA TYR A 100 -10.80 -6.77 14.81
C TYR A 100 -10.26 -6.29 16.16
N TRP A 101 -10.64 -5.10 16.59
CA TRP A 101 -10.33 -4.62 17.92
C TRP A 101 -11.04 -5.46 18.97
N GLU A 102 -12.36 -5.62 18.80
CA GLU A 102 -13.23 -6.45 19.64
C GLU A 102 -13.81 -7.62 18.83
N SER A 103 -14.19 -8.68 19.51
CA SER A 103 -14.72 -9.90 18.87
C SER A 103 -16.06 -9.68 18.17
N GLU A 104 -16.77 -8.60 18.52
CA GLU A 104 -18.09 -8.25 18.01
C GLU A 104 -18.04 -7.35 16.77
N ASP A 105 -16.87 -6.78 16.42
CA ASP A 105 -16.67 -5.82 15.32
C ASP A 105 -16.69 -6.48 13.92
N LYS A 106 -17.55 -7.45 13.68
CA LYS A 106 -17.52 -8.30 12.47
C LYS A 106 -18.35 -7.75 11.30
N TYR A 107 -18.36 -6.43 11.09
CA TYR A 107 -19.36 -5.87 10.17
C TYR A 107 -18.95 -5.89 8.71
N VAL A 108 -17.86 -5.29 8.35
CA VAL A 108 -17.37 -5.30 6.97
C VAL A 108 -15.85 -5.37 7.01
N TYR A 109 -15.31 -6.39 6.38
CA TYR A 109 -13.89 -6.53 6.27
C TYR A 109 -13.45 -6.16 4.85
N SER A 110 -12.81 -5.02 4.72
CA SER A 110 -12.30 -4.52 3.45
C SER A 110 -11.00 -3.76 3.69
N TYR A 111 -10.31 -3.43 2.61
CA TYR A 111 -9.07 -2.66 2.64
C TYR A 111 -9.13 -1.48 1.69
N VAL A 112 -8.36 -0.47 2.03
CA VAL A 112 -8.15 0.72 1.22
C VAL A 112 -6.67 1.09 1.24
N SER A 113 -6.17 1.62 0.13
CA SER A 113 -4.83 2.18 0.08
C SER A 113 -4.86 3.69 0.33
N LYS A 114 -3.80 4.20 0.97
CA LYS A 114 -3.57 5.62 1.19
C LYS A 114 -2.09 5.94 0.96
N PRO A 115 -1.76 7.00 0.24
CA PRO A 115 -0.39 7.41 0.04
C PRO A 115 0.18 8.06 1.31
N PHE A 116 1.50 8.00 1.48
CA PHE A 116 2.20 8.78 2.49
C PHE A 116 2.48 10.20 2.01
N GLU A 117 2.57 11.13 2.94
CA GLU A 117 3.14 12.45 2.67
C GLU A 117 4.62 12.31 2.34
N LEU A 118 5.03 12.76 1.15
CA LEU A 118 6.42 12.67 0.70
C LEU A 118 7.24 13.89 1.18
N THR A 119 7.29 14.10 2.47
CA THR A 119 8.04 15.22 3.11
C THR A 119 9.38 14.79 3.68
N MET A 120 9.77 13.52 3.52
CA MET A 120 11.01 12.98 4.10
C MET A 120 12.24 13.38 3.29
N SER A 121 13.34 13.64 3.98
CA SER A 121 14.66 13.65 3.37
C SER A 121 14.99 12.24 2.84
N LEU A 122 15.55 12.16 1.63
CA LEU A 122 15.97 10.91 1.03
C LEU A 122 17.31 10.48 1.64
N GLU A 123 17.25 9.75 2.74
CA GLU A 123 18.45 9.20 3.37
C GLU A 123 18.75 7.81 2.89
N LYS A 124 20.00 7.58 2.48
CA LYS A 124 20.51 6.26 2.08
C LYS A 124 20.29 5.25 3.22
N ASP A 125 20.00 4.01 2.87
CA ASP A 125 19.75 2.89 3.78
C ASP A 125 18.50 3.04 4.69
N THR A 126 17.69 4.10 4.49
CA THR A 126 16.45 4.32 5.21
C THR A 126 15.25 3.80 4.44
N PHE A 127 14.28 3.22 5.14
CA PHE A 127 13.00 2.82 4.55
C PHE A 127 12.14 4.05 4.29
N ILE A 128 11.74 4.23 3.03
CA ILE A 128 10.85 5.32 2.59
C ILE A 128 9.46 4.75 2.39
N PRO A 129 8.49 5.03 3.27
CA PRO A 129 7.12 4.61 3.10
C PRO A 129 6.47 5.38 1.95
N LEU A 130 5.75 4.66 1.08
CA LEU A 130 5.06 5.25 -0.07
C LEU A 130 3.55 5.06 -0.01
N VAL A 131 3.08 3.86 0.36
CA VAL A 131 1.66 3.55 0.43
C VAL A 131 1.35 2.73 1.69
N CYS A 132 0.28 3.10 2.37
CA CYS A 132 -0.35 2.30 3.41
C CYS A 132 -1.53 1.55 2.79
N TYR A 133 -1.61 0.23 2.98
CA TYR A 133 -2.77 -0.58 2.61
C TYR A 133 -3.40 -1.10 3.89
N CYS A 134 -4.55 -0.54 4.26
CA CYS A 134 -5.12 -0.67 5.60
C CYS A 134 -6.55 -1.20 5.59
N SER A 135 -6.88 -2.01 6.60
CA SER A 135 -8.22 -2.53 6.79
C SER A 135 -9.19 -1.41 7.22
N PHE A 136 -10.46 -1.64 6.97
CA PHE A 136 -11.53 -0.88 7.60
C PHE A 136 -11.57 -1.19 9.10
N TRP A 137 -12.24 -0.35 9.88
CA TRP A 137 -12.51 -0.59 11.30
C TRP A 137 -13.94 -0.24 11.64
N TYR A 138 -14.45 -0.84 12.69
CA TYR A 138 -15.76 -0.53 13.23
C TYR A 138 -15.63 0.53 14.32
N ASP A 139 -16.41 1.60 14.17
CA ASP A 139 -16.56 2.64 15.17
C ASP A 139 -17.78 2.29 16.01
N ALA A 140 -17.56 1.86 17.25
CA ALA A 140 -18.62 1.39 18.14
C ALA A 140 -19.49 2.55 18.66
N GLU A 141 -18.95 3.77 18.75
CA GLU A 141 -19.67 4.95 19.21
C GLU A 141 -20.72 5.36 18.18
N ASP A 142 -20.31 5.49 16.93
CA ASP A 142 -21.19 5.87 15.81
C ASP A 142 -21.90 4.69 15.16
N LYS A 143 -21.55 3.45 15.50
CA LYS A 143 -22.07 2.20 14.94
C LYS A 143 -21.92 2.11 13.42
N VAL A 144 -20.78 2.53 12.90
CA VAL A 144 -20.49 2.53 11.47
C VAL A 144 -19.13 1.90 11.17
N THR A 145 -19.01 1.32 10.00
CA THR A 145 -17.70 0.90 9.46
C THR A 145 -17.03 2.07 8.77
N ARG A 146 -15.80 2.36 9.16
CA ARG A 146 -15.02 3.47 8.63
C ARG A 146 -13.84 2.98 7.79
N CYS A 147 -13.56 3.73 6.73
CA CYS A 147 -12.32 3.67 5.95
C CYS A 147 -11.74 5.08 5.76
N CYS A 148 -12.46 6.08 6.26
CA CYS A 148 -12.19 7.50 6.04
C CYS A 148 -11.32 8.08 7.15
N GLY A 149 -10.76 9.25 6.90
CA GLY A 149 -9.89 10.00 7.77
C GLY A 149 -8.95 10.82 6.92
N GLU A 150 -7.68 10.84 7.30
CA GLU A 150 -6.64 11.55 6.55
C GLU A 150 -6.50 11.00 5.13
N ASN A 151 -6.35 11.88 4.14
CA ASN A 151 -6.10 11.50 2.74
C ASN A 151 -4.68 11.00 2.53
N PHE A 152 -3.75 11.47 3.36
CA PHE A 152 -2.34 11.09 3.36
C PHE A 152 -1.95 10.60 4.75
N ILE A 153 -1.04 9.64 4.81
CA ILE A 153 -0.49 9.12 6.06
C ILE A 153 0.84 9.83 6.36
N LYS A 154 1.06 10.20 7.60
CA LYS A 154 2.33 10.79 8.03
C LYS A 154 3.43 9.73 8.02
N PRO A 155 4.65 10.05 7.50
CA PRO A 155 5.73 9.07 7.35
C PRO A 155 6.21 8.44 8.65
N ASP A 156 6.06 9.14 9.77
CA ASP A 156 6.39 8.69 11.12
C ASP A 156 5.32 7.77 11.76
N LEU A 157 4.26 7.44 11.00
CA LEU A 157 3.10 6.65 11.42
C LEU A 157 2.27 7.29 12.56
N SER A 158 2.41 8.60 12.79
CA SER A 158 1.67 9.33 13.84
C SER A 158 0.25 9.73 13.42
N SER A 159 -0.19 9.38 12.22
CA SER A 159 -1.54 9.65 11.72
C SER A 159 -2.61 9.04 12.62
N ASP A 160 -3.64 9.82 12.95
CA ASP A 160 -4.70 9.40 13.87
C ASP A 160 -5.51 8.21 13.34
N ILE A 161 -5.67 8.10 12.03
CA ILE A 161 -6.34 6.94 11.41
C ILE A 161 -5.67 5.62 11.80
N LEU A 162 -4.35 5.56 11.89
CA LEU A 162 -3.61 4.33 12.19
C LEU A 162 -3.82 3.82 13.62
N LYS A 163 -4.32 4.67 14.54
CA LYS A 163 -4.70 4.26 15.90
C LYS A 163 -5.95 3.39 15.91
N ASN A 164 -6.81 3.56 14.90
CA ASN A 164 -8.10 2.88 14.81
C ASN A 164 -8.05 1.64 13.88
N VAL A 165 -7.10 1.60 12.95
CA VAL A 165 -6.96 0.51 11.98
C VAL A 165 -6.36 -0.74 12.64
N PRO A 166 -7.09 -1.89 12.67
CA PRO A 166 -6.59 -3.09 13.35
C PRO A 166 -5.50 -3.84 12.59
N HIS A 167 -5.42 -3.67 11.25
CA HIS A 167 -4.39 -4.30 10.43
C HIS A 167 -4.00 -3.43 9.24
N TYR A 168 -2.72 -3.25 9.02
CA TYR A 168 -2.24 -2.53 7.83
C TYR A 168 -0.84 -2.96 7.41
N TYR A 169 -0.57 -2.74 6.14
CA TYR A 169 0.75 -2.83 5.52
C TYR A 169 1.28 -1.45 5.18
N VAL A 170 2.56 -1.23 5.40
CA VAL A 170 3.30 -0.07 4.90
C VAL A 170 4.24 -0.56 3.81
N LEU A 171 3.99 -0.14 2.58
CA LEU A 171 4.78 -0.49 1.42
C LEU A 171 5.68 0.67 1.05
N GLY A 172 6.91 0.36 0.72
CA GLY A 172 7.89 1.39 0.40
C GLY A 172 9.13 0.81 -0.25
N ILE A 173 10.13 1.65 -0.34
CA ILE A 173 11.42 1.34 -0.93
C ILE A 173 12.54 1.63 0.05
N LYS A 174 13.66 0.96 -0.16
CA LYS A 174 14.93 1.30 0.45
C LYS A 174 15.96 1.40 -0.67
N PHE A 175 16.79 2.42 -0.67
CA PHE A 175 17.87 2.57 -1.64
C PHE A 175 19.25 2.62 -0.97
N TYR A 176 20.28 2.25 -1.76
CA TYR A 176 21.65 2.08 -1.28
C TYR A 176 22.65 2.93 -2.06
#